data_e69b0ce87fdf8d3498886d753f43e1e6
#
_entry.id   e69b0ce87fdf8d3498886d753f43e1e6
#
_cell.length_a   1.000
_cell.length_b   1.000
_cell.length_c   1.000
_cell.angle_alpha   90.00
_cell.angle_beta   90.00
_cell.angle_gamma   90.00
#
_symmetry.space_group_name_H-M   'P 1'
#
loop_
_entity.id
_entity.type
_entity.pdbx_description
1 polymer ?
#
loop_
_entity_poly.entity_id
_entity_poly.type
_entity_poly.pdbx_seq_one_letter_code
_entity_poly.pdbx_strand_id
1 'polypeptide(L)'
;MMWLSLLSGLIVGAAVLCALYLWVIPAAVQYHGGLALLWHDVIVERVLDTLTRKSRPQRLLKAVEGKATLGDPQSVITAIDHFCRHKEWAMNVGDEKGSILDSLVIELSPVNVLELGTYCGYSTVRIARLLPPGARFITLEFNPDYAAVARQVIGWAGLEDKVQLVEGASGDWIPRLREHFGVQMFDLVFLDHWKDQYLPDTKQLEECGLIQKGTVLLADNVICPGTPDYLKYVRNSPHYDSRYYRSHLEYTKVEDGLEKSVFLGF
;
A
#
# COMPACT_ATOMS: atom_id res chain seq x y z
N MET A 1 14.74 -46.40 29.86
CA MET A 1 13.66 -45.49 30.29
C MET A 1 13.98 -44.02 30.01
N MET A 2 15.15 -43.47 30.36
CA MET A 2 15.53 -42.06 30.15
C MET A 2 15.48 -41.56 28.72
N TRP A 3 15.89 -42.37 27.74
CA TRP A 3 15.83 -42.02 26.31
C TRP A 3 14.40 -41.94 25.73
N LEU A 4 13.47 -42.78 26.24
CA LEU A 4 12.06 -42.75 25.81
C LEU A 4 11.35 -41.50 26.33
N SER A 5 11.68 -41.05 27.56
CA SER A 5 11.11 -39.82 28.11
C SER A 5 11.66 -38.55 27.47
N LEU A 6 12.93 -38.53 27.01
CA LEU A 6 13.50 -37.45 26.25
C LEU A 6 12.86 -37.36 24.83
N LEU A 7 12.68 -38.51 24.18
CA LEU A 7 12.06 -38.57 22.88
C LEU A 7 10.59 -38.12 22.89
N SER A 8 9.84 -38.56 23.89
CA SER A 8 8.45 -38.11 24.08
C SER A 8 8.36 -36.62 24.38
N GLY A 9 9.28 -36.06 25.16
CA GLY A 9 9.34 -34.62 25.45
C GLY A 9 9.65 -33.79 24.17
N LEU A 10 10.54 -34.26 23.31
CA LEU A 10 10.83 -33.62 22.03
C LEU A 10 9.64 -33.67 21.05
N ILE A 11 8.94 -34.80 20.99
CA ILE A 11 7.73 -34.93 20.12
C ILE A 11 6.61 -34.01 20.62
N VAL A 12 6.37 -33.97 21.93
CA VAL A 12 5.36 -33.07 22.52
C VAL A 12 5.73 -31.60 22.27
N GLY A 13 7.01 -31.24 22.49
CA GLY A 13 7.50 -29.91 22.21
C GLY A 13 7.33 -29.51 20.72
N ALA A 14 7.67 -30.40 19.82
CA ALA A 14 7.50 -30.17 18.38
C ALA A 14 6.01 -30.03 18.01
N ALA A 15 5.13 -30.87 18.59
CA ALA A 15 3.68 -30.78 18.37
C ALA A 15 3.09 -29.45 18.87
N VAL A 16 3.53 -28.98 20.05
CA VAL A 16 3.13 -27.69 20.61
C VAL A 16 3.60 -26.54 19.72
N LEU A 17 4.85 -26.57 19.26
CA LEU A 17 5.37 -25.55 18.36
C LEU A 17 4.62 -25.53 17.01
N CYS A 18 4.32 -26.70 16.47
CA CYS A 18 3.49 -26.83 15.27
C CYS A 18 2.07 -26.26 15.50
N ALA A 19 1.45 -26.57 16.63
CA ALA A 19 0.12 -26.05 16.96
C ALA A 19 0.13 -24.52 17.13
N LEU A 20 1.14 -23.97 17.79
CA LEU A 20 1.33 -22.53 17.90
C LEU A 20 1.50 -21.88 16.54
N TYR A 21 2.37 -22.41 15.71
CA TYR A 21 2.65 -21.87 14.37
C TYR A 21 1.45 -21.96 13.43
N LEU A 22 0.73 -23.10 13.42
CA LEU A 22 -0.34 -23.35 12.45
C LEU A 22 -1.70 -22.78 12.87
N TRP A 23 -1.93 -22.57 14.17
CA TRP A 23 -3.27 -22.25 14.68
C TRP A 23 -3.32 -21.01 15.56
N VAL A 24 -2.43 -20.89 16.54
CA VAL A 24 -2.52 -19.81 17.51
C VAL A 24 -2.00 -18.49 16.95
N ILE A 25 -0.82 -18.50 16.33
CA ILE A 25 -0.22 -17.29 15.76
C ILE A 25 -1.08 -16.73 14.61
N PRO A 26 -1.50 -17.52 13.60
CA PRO A 26 -2.37 -17.02 12.56
C PRO A 26 -3.71 -16.46 13.08
N ALA A 27 -4.28 -17.09 14.14
CA ALA A 27 -5.49 -16.56 14.76
C ALA A 27 -5.23 -15.23 15.48
N ALA A 28 -4.13 -15.09 16.25
CA ALA A 28 -3.78 -13.86 16.94
C ALA A 28 -3.46 -12.70 15.98
N VAL A 29 -2.74 -12.99 14.92
CA VAL A 29 -2.35 -12.04 13.85
C VAL A 29 -3.58 -11.42 13.17
N GLN A 30 -4.69 -12.15 13.07
CA GLN A 30 -5.92 -11.64 12.47
C GLN A 30 -6.57 -10.49 13.27
N TYR A 31 -6.22 -10.31 14.55
CA TYR A 31 -6.90 -9.35 15.43
C TYR A 31 -5.96 -8.33 16.08
N HIS A 32 -4.64 -8.46 15.91
CA HIS A 32 -3.65 -7.59 16.55
C HIS A 32 -2.66 -7.01 15.53
N GLY A 33 -2.83 -5.72 15.19
CA GLY A 33 -2.04 -5.04 14.17
C GLY A 33 -0.54 -5.15 14.35
N GLY A 34 -0.02 -4.85 15.54
CA GLY A 34 1.42 -4.98 15.83
C GLY A 34 1.95 -6.40 15.66
N LEU A 35 1.15 -7.43 16.04
CA LEU A 35 1.51 -8.82 15.80
C LEU A 35 1.41 -9.20 14.32
N ALA A 36 0.44 -8.65 13.60
CA ALA A 36 0.31 -8.87 12.16
C ALA A 36 1.54 -8.37 11.40
N LEU A 37 1.92 -7.11 11.65
CA LEU A 37 3.10 -6.51 11.04
C LEU A 37 4.39 -7.25 11.41
N LEU A 38 4.61 -7.53 12.71
CA LEU A 38 5.78 -8.30 13.14
C LEU A 38 5.85 -9.68 12.50
N TRP A 39 4.72 -10.38 12.44
CA TRP A 39 4.65 -11.73 11.87
C TRP A 39 4.90 -11.73 10.38
N HIS A 40 4.19 -10.88 9.64
CA HIS A 40 4.25 -10.89 8.19
C HIS A 40 5.49 -10.20 7.64
N ASP A 41 5.86 -9.01 8.15
CA ASP A 41 6.97 -8.24 7.60
C ASP A 41 8.34 -8.62 8.16
N VAL A 42 8.40 -9.12 9.40
CA VAL A 42 9.70 -9.43 9.98
C VAL A 42 10.00 -10.92 9.95
N ILE A 43 9.03 -11.77 10.31
CA ILE A 43 9.28 -13.21 10.48
C ILE A 43 9.05 -13.95 9.16
N VAL A 44 7.84 -13.90 8.61
CA VAL A 44 7.47 -14.70 7.42
C VAL A 44 8.28 -14.27 6.21
N GLU A 45 8.43 -12.98 5.98
CA GLU A 45 9.21 -12.45 4.86
C GLU A 45 10.65 -12.97 4.90
N ARG A 46 11.37 -12.79 6.03
CA ARG A 46 12.77 -13.23 6.16
C ARG A 46 12.94 -14.74 5.98
N VAL A 47 12.01 -15.51 6.52
CA VAL A 47 12.03 -16.98 6.36
C VAL A 47 11.84 -17.35 4.90
N LEU A 48 10.86 -16.78 4.22
CA LEU A 48 10.59 -17.08 2.81
C LEU A 48 11.68 -16.54 1.89
N ASP A 49 12.25 -15.38 2.16
CA ASP A 49 13.38 -14.83 1.41
C ASP A 49 14.59 -15.77 1.47
N THR A 50 14.89 -16.28 2.68
CA THR A 50 15.99 -17.24 2.87
C THR A 50 15.72 -18.56 2.16
N LEU A 51 14.52 -19.11 2.27
CA LEU A 51 14.16 -20.40 1.68
C LEU A 51 14.06 -20.36 0.16
N THR A 52 13.49 -19.28 -0.39
CA THR A 52 13.23 -19.14 -1.82
C THR A 52 14.38 -18.46 -2.58
N ARG A 53 15.28 -17.79 -1.88
CA ARG A 53 16.32 -16.91 -2.43
C ARG A 53 15.72 -15.80 -3.33
N LYS A 54 14.52 -15.38 -3.06
CA LYS A 54 13.79 -14.31 -3.73
C LYS A 54 13.12 -13.43 -2.70
N SER A 55 13.12 -12.12 -2.92
CA SER A 55 12.37 -11.17 -2.09
C SER A 55 10.86 -11.34 -2.29
N ARG A 56 10.06 -10.86 -1.33
CA ARG A 56 8.59 -10.84 -1.44
C ARG A 56 8.11 -10.17 -2.73
N PRO A 57 8.60 -8.97 -3.13
CA PRO A 57 8.26 -8.36 -4.41
C PRO A 57 8.51 -9.25 -5.61
N GLN A 58 9.63 -9.97 -5.65
CA GLN A 58 9.93 -10.90 -6.73
C GLN A 58 8.99 -12.11 -6.77
N ARG A 59 8.56 -12.61 -5.60
CA ARG A 59 7.56 -13.69 -5.52
C ARG A 59 6.18 -13.23 -5.97
N LEU A 60 5.80 -11.98 -5.60
CA LEU A 60 4.57 -11.34 -6.05
C LEU A 60 4.56 -11.16 -7.57
N LEU A 61 5.63 -10.59 -8.15
CA LEU A 61 5.76 -10.44 -9.60
C LEU A 61 5.60 -11.78 -10.32
N LYS A 62 6.26 -12.84 -9.84
CA LYS A 62 6.12 -14.17 -10.41
C LYS A 62 4.67 -14.69 -10.35
N ALA A 63 3.93 -14.32 -9.30
CA ALA A 63 2.51 -14.69 -9.21
C ALA A 63 1.65 -13.93 -10.23
N VAL A 64 1.96 -12.65 -10.48
CA VAL A 64 1.32 -11.85 -11.54
C VAL A 64 1.61 -12.48 -12.91
N GLU A 65 2.88 -12.71 -13.26
CA GLU A 65 3.28 -13.34 -14.53
C GLU A 65 2.62 -14.71 -14.77
N GLY A 66 2.42 -15.47 -13.69
CA GLY A 66 1.84 -16.82 -13.79
C GLY A 66 0.32 -16.89 -13.80
N LYS A 67 -0.38 -15.81 -13.43
CA LYS A 67 -1.85 -15.84 -13.25
C LYS A 67 -2.61 -14.73 -13.95
N ALA A 68 -1.96 -13.58 -14.15
CA ALA A 68 -2.61 -12.43 -14.78
C ALA A 68 -2.51 -12.49 -16.31
N THR A 69 -3.51 -11.96 -16.97
CA THR A 69 -3.51 -11.75 -18.42
C THR A 69 -2.77 -10.45 -18.73
N LEU A 70 -1.83 -10.50 -19.67
CA LEU A 70 -1.09 -9.32 -20.13
C LEU A 70 -2.05 -8.28 -20.73
N GLY A 71 -1.92 -7.02 -20.30
CA GLY A 71 -2.78 -5.93 -20.75
C GLY A 71 -4.13 -5.87 -20.05
N ASP A 72 -4.40 -6.73 -19.05
CA ASP A 72 -5.63 -6.68 -18.27
C ASP A 72 -5.34 -6.27 -16.81
N PRO A 73 -5.54 -4.98 -16.44
CA PRO A 73 -5.30 -4.49 -15.10
C PRO A 73 -6.11 -5.20 -14.02
N GLN A 74 -7.35 -5.62 -14.34
CA GLN A 74 -8.20 -6.31 -13.38
C GLN A 74 -7.65 -7.69 -13.05
N SER A 75 -7.12 -8.40 -14.02
CA SER A 75 -6.49 -9.71 -13.78
C SER A 75 -5.22 -9.59 -12.93
N VAL A 76 -4.45 -8.49 -13.10
CA VAL A 76 -3.26 -8.20 -12.27
C VAL A 76 -3.67 -7.98 -10.81
N ILE A 77 -4.68 -7.15 -10.54
CA ILE A 77 -5.23 -6.94 -9.20
C ILE A 77 -5.68 -8.28 -8.58
N THR A 78 -6.44 -9.07 -9.32
CA THR A 78 -6.94 -10.38 -8.85
C THR A 78 -5.79 -11.35 -8.55
N ALA A 79 -4.73 -11.35 -9.35
CA ALA A 79 -3.55 -12.19 -9.12
C ALA A 79 -2.80 -11.79 -7.84
N ILE A 80 -2.67 -10.49 -7.57
CA ILE A 80 -2.05 -9.96 -6.35
C ILE A 80 -2.92 -10.28 -5.13
N ASP A 81 -4.23 -10.03 -5.17
CA ASP A 81 -5.16 -10.39 -4.09
C ASP A 81 -5.10 -11.88 -3.75
N HIS A 82 -5.09 -12.72 -4.78
CA HIS A 82 -4.95 -14.16 -4.58
C HIS A 82 -3.61 -14.53 -3.93
N PHE A 83 -2.51 -13.89 -4.35
CA PHE A 83 -1.19 -14.10 -3.74
C PHE A 83 -1.22 -13.70 -2.26
N CYS A 84 -1.72 -12.49 -1.96
CA CYS A 84 -1.73 -11.96 -0.59
C CYS A 84 -2.64 -12.76 0.36
N ARG A 85 -3.77 -13.28 -0.12
CA ARG A 85 -4.69 -14.07 0.69
C ARG A 85 -4.23 -15.52 0.93
N HIS A 86 -3.54 -16.12 -0.04
CA HIS A 86 -3.33 -17.58 -0.03
C HIS A 86 -1.87 -18.02 0.00
N LYS A 87 -0.94 -17.09 -0.22
CA LYS A 87 0.50 -17.41 -0.28
C LYS A 87 1.30 -16.63 0.75
N GLU A 88 1.30 -15.33 0.64
CA GLU A 88 2.11 -14.46 1.46
C GLU A 88 1.49 -13.08 1.52
N TRP A 89 1.23 -12.57 2.73
CA TRP A 89 0.77 -11.21 2.94
C TRP A 89 1.79 -10.19 2.40
N ALA A 90 1.30 -9.10 1.81
CA ALA A 90 2.12 -7.98 1.36
C ALA A 90 1.44 -6.67 1.71
N MET A 91 2.24 -5.66 2.08
CA MET A 91 1.78 -4.33 2.43
C MET A 91 1.29 -3.57 1.19
N ASN A 92 0.04 -3.75 0.82
CA ASN A 92 -0.65 -2.98 -0.20
C ASN A 92 -1.98 -2.48 0.39
N VAL A 93 -2.71 -1.63 -0.32
CA VAL A 93 -3.99 -1.11 0.19
C VAL A 93 -5.04 -2.20 0.46
N GLY A 94 -4.85 -3.41 -0.07
CA GLY A 94 -5.78 -4.53 0.06
C GLY A 94 -7.06 -4.37 -0.75
N ASP A 95 -7.86 -5.41 -0.77
CA ASP A 95 -9.08 -5.44 -1.59
C ASP A 95 -10.24 -4.64 -0.98
N GLU A 96 -10.40 -4.64 0.34
CA GLU A 96 -11.48 -3.89 1.01
C GLU A 96 -11.24 -2.37 0.89
N LYS A 97 -10.08 -1.86 1.37
CA LYS A 97 -9.71 -0.45 1.21
C LYS A 97 -9.57 -0.08 -0.26
N GLY A 98 -9.04 -0.98 -1.08
CA GLY A 98 -8.95 -0.81 -2.52
C GLY A 98 -10.30 -0.60 -3.20
N SER A 99 -11.38 -1.24 -2.73
CA SER A 99 -12.73 -1.00 -3.25
C SER A 99 -13.28 0.38 -2.87
N ILE A 100 -12.92 0.88 -1.69
CA ILE A 100 -13.22 2.27 -1.27
C ILE A 100 -12.43 3.25 -2.16
N LEU A 101 -11.14 3.01 -2.33
CA LEU A 101 -10.27 3.80 -3.22
C LEU A 101 -10.84 3.85 -4.65
N ASP A 102 -11.22 2.72 -5.23
CA ASP A 102 -11.84 2.64 -6.55
C ASP A 102 -13.08 3.53 -6.66
N SER A 103 -13.97 3.45 -5.67
CA SER A 103 -15.20 4.23 -5.64
C SER A 103 -14.92 5.74 -5.59
N LEU A 104 -13.92 6.15 -4.80
CA LEU A 104 -13.51 7.55 -4.68
C LEU A 104 -12.84 8.07 -5.97
N VAL A 105 -12.02 7.24 -6.62
CA VAL A 105 -11.41 7.60 -7.93
C VAL A 105 -12.49 7.76 -9.01
N ILE A 106 -13.48 6.87 -9.05
CA ILE A 106 -14.61 6.97 -10.00
C ILE A 106 -15.42 8.24 -9.73
N GLU A 107 -15.77 8.52 -8.46
CA GLU A 107 -16.54 9.71 -8.06
C GLU A 107 -15.81 10.99 -8.44
N LEU A 108 -14.50 11.05 -8.15
CA LEU A 108 -13.68 12.25 -8.37
C LEU A 108 -13.30 12.43 -9.84
N SER A 109 -13.11 11.34 -10.58
CA SER A 109 -12.65 11.34 -11.98
C SER A 109 -11.41 12.24 -12.20
N PRO A 110 -10.31 12.07 -11.41
CA PRO A 110 -9.20 13.00 -11.37
C PRO A 110 -8.38 12.97 -12.66
N VAL A 111 -7.84 14.12 -13.07
CA VAL A 111 -7.00 14.26 -14.26
C VAL A 111 -5.50 14.30 -13.89
N ASN A 112 -5.16 14.87 -12.74
CA ASN A 112 -3.79 14.88 -12.22
C ASN A 112 -3.75 14.16 -10.88
N VAL A 113 -3.04 13.04 -10.84
CA VAL A 113 -2.94 12.17 -9.66
C VAL A 113 -1.49 12.07 -9.21
N LEU A 114 -1.29 12.16 -7.89
CA LEU A 114 -0.03 11.85 -7.23
C LEU A 114 -0.24 10.68 -6.27
N GLU A 115 0.67 9.71 -6.29
CA GLU A 115 0.76 8.65 -5.30
C GLU A 115 2.11 8.74 -4.60
N LEU A 116 2.11 8.72 -3.29
CA LEU A 116 3.30 8.66 -2.45
C LEU A 116 3.36 7.25 -1.84
N GLY A 117 4.33 6.46 -2.31
CA GLY A 117 4.46 5.04 -2.01
C GLY A 117 3.81 4.14 -3.07
N THR A 118 4.65 3.61 -3.96
CA THR A 118 4.21 2.71 -5.04
C THR A 118 4.25 1.25 -4.60
N TYR A 119 5.24 0.88 -3.76
CA TYR A 119 5.60 -0.50 -3.42
C TYR A 119 5.72 -1.36 -4.67
N CYS A 120 4.86 -2.37 -4.84
CA CYS A 120 4.84 -3.25 -6.02
C CYS A 120 3.80 -2.85 -7.08
N GLY A 121 3.18 -1.65 -6.98
CA GLY A 121 2.29 -1.10 -7.99
C GLY A 121 0.82 -1.53 -7.90
N TYR A 122 0.38 -2.15 -6.80
CA TYR A 122 -0.99 -2.62 -6.67
C TYR A 122 -2.02 -1.47 -6.67
N SER A 123 -1.87 -0.48 -5.79
CA SER A 123 -2.70 0.74 -5.74
C SER A 123 -2.57 1.56 -7.02
N THR A 124 -1.35 1.63 -7.57
CA THR A 124 -1.08 2.29 -8.84
C THR A 124 -1.92 1.70 -9.98
N VAL A 125 -1.95 0.36 -10.13
CA VAL A 125 -2.78 -0.32 -11.13
C VAL A 125 -4.27 -0.10 -10.86
N ARG A 126 -4.69 -0.13 -9.58
CA ARG A 126 -6.09 0.15 -9.20
C ARG A 126 -6.54 1.54 -9.63
N ILE A 127 -5.75 2.55 -9.33
CA ILE A 127 -6.05 3.95 -9.68
C ILE A 127 -5.98 4.12 -11.21
N ALA A 128 -4.86 3.77 -11.84
CA ALA A 128 -4.59 4.05 -13.25
C ALA A 128 -5.65 3.48 -14.21
N ARG A 129 -6.21 2.28 -13.91
CA ARG A 129 -7.24 1.66 -14.74
C ARG A 129 -8.56 2.44 -14.78
N LEU A 130 -8.81 3.28 -13.77
CA LEU A 130 -10.05 4.04 -13.62
C LEU A 130 -9.93 5.49 -14.09
N LEU A 131 -8.71 5.94 -14.38
CA LEU A 131 -8.49 7.32 -14.80
C LEU A 131 -9.02 7.58 -16.20
N PRO A 132 -9.59 8.79 -16.44
CA PRO A 132 -10.05 9.19 -17.76
C PRO A 132 -8.89 9.25 -18.78
N PRO A 133 -9.19 9.21 -20.10
CA PRO A 133 -8.20 9.43 -21.13
C PRO A 133 -7.49 10.78 -20.96
N GLY A 134 -6.17 10.79 -21.12
CA GLY A 134 -5.34 11.99 -20.97
C GLY A 134 -5.01 12.38 -19.54
N ALA A 135 -5.48 11.64 -18.54
CA ALA A 135 -5.06 11.84 -17.15
C ALA A 135 -3.56 11.56 -16.97
N ARG A 136 -2.94 12.30 -16.06
CA ARG A 136 -1.53 12.15 -15.67
C ARG A 136 -1.47 11.51 -14.29
N PHE A 137 -0.67 10.49 -14.15
CA PHE A 137 -0.46 9.82 -12.88
C PHE A 137 1.02 9.71 -12.58
N ILE A 138 1.48 10.39 -11.52
CA ILE A 138 2.85 10.33 -11.01
C ILE A 138 2.83 9.53 -9.72
N THR A 139 3.70 8.53 -9.61
CA THR A 139 3.87 7.73 -8.38
C THR A 139 5.33 7.73 -7.95
N LEU A 140 5.56 7.95 -6.65
CA LEU A 140 6.90 8.04 -6.08
C LEU A 140 7.21 6.81 -5.24
N GLU A 141 8.39 6.20 -5.48
CA GLU A 141 8.87 5.05 -4.71
C GLU A 141 10.32 5.30 -4.25
N PHE A 142 10.54 5.19 -2.95
CA PHE A 142 11.86 5.40 -2.36
C PHE A 142 12.80 4.22 -2.59
N ASN A 143 12.28 2.99 -2.57
CA ASN A 143 13.07 1.77 -2.69
C ASN A 143 13.22 1.36 -4.18
N PRO A 144 14.44 1.37 -4.75
CA PRO A 144 14.66 1.03 -6.16
C PRO A 144 14.27 -0.41 -6.50
N ASP A 145 14.38 -1.36 -5.56
CA ASP A 145 13.98 -2.75 -5.79
C ASP A 145 12.47 -2.88 -5.90
N TYR A 146 11.71 -2.13 -5.11
CA TYR A 146 10.25 -2.06 -5.21
C TYR A 146 9.83 -1.37 -6.51
N ALA A 147 10.45 -0.25 -6.84
CA ALA A 147 10.22 0.46 -8.08
C ALA A 147 10.46 -0.41 -9.32
N ALA A 148 11.52 -1.22 -9.31
CA ALA A 148 11.82 -2.14 -10.41
C ALA A 148 10.74 -3.22 -10.61
N VAL A 149 10.15 -3.71 -9.52
CA VAL A 149 9.02 -4.65 -9.58
C VAL A 149 7.75 -3.94 -10.01
N ALA A 150 7.47 -2.76 -9.44
CA ALA A 150 6.29 -1.96 -9.79
C ALA A 150 6.23 -1.63 -11.29
N ARG A 151 7.36 -1.25 -11.90
CA ARG A 151 7.41 -1.03 -13.38
C ARG A 151 6.96 -2.25 -14.16
N GLN A 152 7.39 -3.45 -13.76
CA GLN A 152 7.00 -4.68 -14.43
C GLN A 152 5.52 -5.02 -14.21
N VAL A 153 4.98 -4.79 -13.01
CA VAL A 153 3.56 -5.00 -12.70
C VAL A 153 2.68 -4.01 -13.48
N ILE A 154 3.08 -2.72 -13.53
CA ILE A 154 2.38 -1.68 -14.30
C ILE A 154 2.43 -2.00 -15.81
N GLY A 155 3.58 -2.41 -16.33
CA GLY A 155 3.73 -2.85 -17.72
C GLY A 155 2.91 -4.10 -18.03
N TRP A 156 2.86 -5.08 -17.11
CA TRP A 156 2.00 -6.25 -17.27
C TRP A 156 0.51 -5.88 -17.34
N ALA A 157 0.11 -4.85 -16.62
CA ALA A 157 -1.24 -4.31 -16.67
C ALA A 157 -1.51 -3.48 -17.94
N GLY A 158 -0.50 -3.16 -18.77
CA GLY A 158 -0.62 -2.30 -19.95
C GLY A 158 -0.92 -0.84 -19.62
N LEU A 159 -0.34 -0.34 -18.52
CA LEU A 159 -0.59 1.02 -17.99
C LEU A 159 0.65 1.92 -18.00
N GLU A 160 1.75 1.48 -18.61
CA GLU A 160 3.03 2.20 -18.64
C GLU A 160 2.94 3.58 -19.29
N ASP A 161 2.05 3.75 -20.27
CA ASP A 161 1.84 5.05 -20.94
C ASP A 161 1.07 6.07 -20.09
N LYS A 162 0.37 5.61 -19.03
CA LYS A 162 -0.42 6.46 -18.14
C LYS A 162 0.32 6.83 -16.86
N VAL A 163 1.28 6.01 -16.44
CA VAL A 163 1.91 6.09 -15.13
C VAL A 163 3.38 6.51 -15.26
N GLN A 164 3.74 7.57 -14.57
CA GLN A 164 5.12 8.02 -14.44
C GLN A 164 5.65 7.64 -13.06
N LEU A 165 6.37 6.50 -12.98
CA LEU A 165 7.00 6.06 -11.74
C LEU A 165 8.37 6.71 -11.59
N VAL A 166 8.56 7.36 -10.45
CA VAL A 166 9.77 8.11 -10.09
C VAL A 166 10.42 7.51 -8.86
N GLU A 167 11.72 7.25 -8.92
CA GLU A 167 12.49 6.74 -7.78
C GLU A 167 13.01 7.90 -6.93
N GLY A 168 12.84 7.81 -5.62
CA GLY A 168 13.37 8.74 -4.65
C GLY A 168 12.40 9.09 -3.53
N ALA A 169 12.91 9.86 -2.56
CA ALA A 169 12.10 10.31 -1.43
C ALA A 169 11.06 11.34 -1.86
N SER A 170 9.84 11.23 -1.31
CA SER A 170 8.75 12.17 -1.58
C SER A 170 9.13 13.61 -1.27
N GLY A 171 9.74 13.86 -0.12
CA GLY A 171 10.20 15.19 0.29
C GLY A 171 11.22 15.84 -0.65
N ASP A 172 12.02 15.03 -1.37
CA ASP A 172 12.97 15.56 -2.37
C ASP A 172 12.28 15.86 -3.70
N TRP A 173 11.24 15.11 -4.05
CA TRP A 173 10.56 15.22 -5.33
C TRP A 173 9.41 16.22 -5.33
N ILE A 174 8.64 16.35 -4.25
CA ILE A 174 7.49 17.27 -4.18
C ILE A 174 7.83 18.68 -4.69
N PRO A 175 8.94 19.32 -4.27
CA PRO A 175 9.28 20.68 -4.76
C PRO A 175 9.60 20.75 -6.25
N ARG A 176 9.95 19.61 -6.87
CA ARG A 176 10.40 19.53 -8.26
C ARG A 176 9.30 19.07 -9.22
N LEU A 177 8.17 18.56 -8.71
CA LEU A 177 7.11 17.94 -9.53
C LEU A 177 6.59 18.89 -10.60
N ARG A 178 6.38 20.18 -10.24
CA ARG A 178 5.89 21.18 -11.18
C ARG A 178 6.86 21.41 -12.32
N GLU A 179 8.13 21.63 -12.03
CA GLU A 179 9.16 21.92 -13.02
C GLU A 179 9.44 20.68 -13.88
N HIS A 180 9.56 19.53 -13.27
CA HIS A 180 10.00 18.32 -13.95
C HIS A 180 8.91 17.68 -14.82
N PHE A 181 7.66 17.70 -14.36
CA PHE A 181 6.55 17.05 -15.04
C PHE A 181 5.52 18.02 -15.65
N GLY A 182 5.68 19.33 -15.46
CA GLY A 182 4.76 20.35 -15.94
C GLY A 182 3.35 20.27 -15.33
N VAL A 183 3.21 19.57 -14.18
CA VAL A 183 1.96 19.50 -13.43
C VAL A 183 1.81 20.74 -12.57
N GLN A 184 0.71 21.47 -12.71
CA GLN A 184 0.45 22.66 -11.92
C GLN A 184 -0.09 22.30 -10.53
N MET A 185 -1.08 21.43 -10.48
CA MET A 185 -1.79 21.00 -9.27
C MET A 185 -2.32 19.58 -9.45
N PHE A 186 -2.57 18.91 -8.35
CA PHE A 186 -3.18 17.59 -8.31
C PHE A 186 -4.65 17.65 -7.90
N ASP A 187 -5.47 16.77 -8.47
CA ASP A 187 -6.87 16.58 -8.10
C ASP A 187 -7.00 15.55 -6.97
N LEU A 188 -6.13 14.53 -7.02
CA LEU A 188 -6.03 13.46 -6.03
C LEU A 188 -4.56 13.25 -5.64
N VAL A 189 -4.31 13.19 -4.33
CA VAL A 189 -3.05 12.72 -3.76
C VAL A 189 -3.34 11.50 -2.89
N PHE A 190 -2.79 10.35 -3.23
CA PHE A 190 -2.86 9.13 -2.42
C PHE A 190 -1.60 8.99 -1.60
N LEU A 191 -1.74 8.97 -0.26
CA LEU A 191 -0.63 8.84 0.69
C LEU A 191 -0.62 7.42 1.23
N ASP A 192 0.38 6.63 0.83
CA ASP A 192 0.59 5.25 1.27
C ASP A 192 2.07 4.89 1.40
N HIS A 193 2.87 5.83 1.84
CA HIS A 193 4.30 5.69 2.05
C HIS A 193 4.64 5.61 3.55
N TRP A 194 5.84 6.03 3.94
CA TRP A 194 6.28 6.06 5.35
C TRP A 194 5.40 6.99 6.19
N LYS A 195 4.77 6.46 7.22
CA LYS A 195 3.67 7.13 7.94
C LYS A 195 4.08 8.44 8.62
N ASP A 196 5.35 8.55 9.07
CA ASP A 196 5.90 9.78 9.66
C ASP A 196 6.05 10.92 8.61
N GLN A 197 6.04 10.61 7.32
CA GLN A 197 6.15 11.61 6.24
C GLN A 197 4.79 12.16 5.78
N TYR A 198 3.67 11.60 6.21
CA TYR A 198 2.34 12.08 5.78
C TYR A 198 2.13 13.57 6.08
N LEU A 199 2.40 13.99 7.30
CA LEU A 199 2.25 15.40 7.69
C LEU A 199 3.30 16.32 7.05
N PRO A 200 4.61 16.02 7.09
CA PRO A 200 5.61 16.81 6.39
C PRO A 200 5.31 17.00 4.90
N ASP A 201 4.99 15.92 4.19
CA ASP A 201 4.73 15.96 2.75
C ASP A 201 3.42 16.68 2.42
N THR A 202 2.39 16.56 3.26
CA THR A 202 1.16 17.35 3.11
C THR A 202 1.45 18.84 3.17
N LYS A 203 2.20 19.29 4.17
CA LYS A 203 2.60 20.70 4.29
C LYS A 203 3.45 21.18 3.11
N GLN A 204 4.35 20.33 2.64
CA GLN A 204 5.18 20.64 1.49
C GLN A 204 4.36 20.79 0.20
N LEU A 205 3.32 19.93 0.01
CA LEU A 205 2.37 20.06 -1.10
C LEU A 205 1.60 21.39 -1.04
N GLU A 206 1.20 21.84 0.17
CA GLU A 206 0.58 23.15 0.40
C GLU A 206 1.54 24.28 0.05
N GLU A 207 2.74 24.26 0.62
CA GLU A 207 3.79 25.28 0.43
C GLU A 207 4.24 25.43 -1.04
N CYS A 208 4.33 24.30 -1.76
CA CYS A 208 4.65 24.27 -3.18
C CYS A 208 3.46 24.66 -4.08
N GLY A 209 2.27 24.87 -3.51
CA GLY A 209 1.05 25.16 -4.27
C GLY A 209 0.66 24.06 -5.24
N LEU A 210 0.91 22.80 -4.87
CA LEU A 210 0.59 21.62 -5.68
C LEU A 210 -0.82 21.07 -5.40
N ILE A 211 -1.51 21.63 -4.39
CA ILE A 211 -2.90 21.38 -4.09
C ILE A 211 -3.72 22.67 -4.14
N GLN A 212 -4.97 22.56 -4.51
CA GLN A 212 -5.91 23.66 -4.65
C GLN A 212 -7.24 23.34 -3.97
N LYS A 213 -8.13 24.32 -3.86
CA LYS A 213 -9.49 24.07 -3.38
C LYS A 213 -10.15 22.94 -4.20
N GLY A 214 -10.58 21.89 -3.50
CA GLY A 214 -11.18 20.70 -4.09
C GLY A 214 -10.21 19.54 -4.26
N THR A 215 -8.89 19.73 -4.12
CA THR A 215 -7.94 18.60 -4.10
C THR A 215 -8.27 17.64 -2.96
N VAL A 216 -8.30 16.37 -3.27
CA VAL A 216 -8.52 15.29 -2.30
C VAL A 216 -7.19 14.68 -1.90
N LEU A 217 -6.87 14.70 -0.61
CA LEU A 217 -5.84 13.87 0.01
C LEU A 217 -6.53 12.61 0.52
N LEU A 218 -6.07 11.44 0.09
CA LEU A 218 -6.54 10.14 0.56
C LEU A 218 -5.39 9.40 1.20
N ALA A 219 -5.46 9.20 2.52
CA ALA A 219 -4.39 8.59 3.30
C ALA A 219 -4.76 7.18 3.75
N ASP A 220 -3.88 6.20 3.50
CA ASP A 220 -4.05 4.81 3.93
C ASP A 220 -3.39 4.54 5.29
N ASN A 221 -3.83 3.46 5.94
CA ASN A 221 -3.32 2.96 7.23
C ASN A 221 -3.34 4.01 8.36
N VAL A 222 -4.38 4.83 8.39
CA VAL A 222 -4.45 5.94 9.35
C VAL A 222 -4.67 5.48 10.79
N ILE A 223 -5.10 4.22 11.00
CA ILE A 223 -5.27 3.60 12.32
C ILE A 223 -4.19 2.56 12.58
N CYS A 224 -3.84 1.69 11.62
CA CYS A 224 -2.83 0.66 11.77
C CYS A 224 -1.84 0.65 10.59
N PRO A 225 -0.54 1.01 10.83
CA PRO A 225 0.09 1.37 12.12
C PRO A 225 -0.36 2.71 12.70
N GLY A 226 -0.98 3.59 11.90
CA GLY A 226 -1.54 4.86 12.32
C GLY A 226 -0.71 6.09 11.96
N THR A 227 -1.40 7.22 11.78
CA THR A 227 -0.82 8.53 11.43
C THR A 227 -1.39 9.65 12.31
N PRO A 228 -1.17 9.61 13.63
CA PRO A 228 -1.89 10.49 14.58
C PRO A 228 -1.64 11.98 14.33
N ASP A 229 -0.43 12.38 13.96
CA ASP A 229 -0.09 13.78 13.72
C ASP A 229 -0.75 14.32 12.44
N TYR A 230 -0.77 13.51 11.37
CA TYR A 230 -1.48 13.83 10.15
C TYR A 230 -3.01 13.96 10.41
N LEU A 231 -3.61 12.97 11.08
CA LEU A 231 -5.03 13.02 11.43
C LEU A 231 -5.38 14.25 12.28
N LYS A 232 -4.55 14.56 13.28
CA LYS A 232 -4.73 15.74 14.11
C LYS A 232 -4.70 17.01 13.27
N TYR A 233 -3.77 17.09 12.31
CA TYR A 233 -3.64 18.24 11.42
C TYR A 233 -4.87 18.42 10.54
N VAL A 234 -5.23 17.44 9.71
CA VAL A 234 -6.31 17.59 8.73
C VAL A 234 -7.70 17.69 9.37
N ARG A 235 -7.92 17.04 10.52
CA ARG A 235 -9.24 17.08 11.21
C ARG A 235 -9.49 18.35 12.01
N ASN A 236 -8.44 19.08 12.46
CA ASN A 236 -8.57 20.29 13.23
C ASN A 236 -8.30 21.57 12.41
N SER A 237 -7.80 21.44 11.19
CA SER A 237 -7.54 22.57 10.31
C SER A 237 -8.85 23.05 9.67
N PRO A 238 -9.12 24.38 9.63
CA PRO A 238 -10.25 24.94 8.88
C PRO A 238 -10.09 24.81 7.36
N HIS A 239 -8.89 24.41 6.90
CA HIS A 239 -8.56 24.25 5.49
C HIS A 239 -8.86 22.87 4.93
N TYR A 240 -9.39 21.96 5.74
CA TYR A 240 -9.74 20.61 5.32
C TYR A 240 -11.14 20.20 5.78
N ASP A 241 -11.87 19.51 4.89
CA ASP A 241 -13.05 18.72 5.24
C ASP A 241 -12.68 17.25 5.20
N SER A 242 -12.64 16.62 6.38
CA SER A 242 -12.09 15.28 6.54
C SER A 242 -13.16 14.26 6.91
N ARG A 243 -13.07 13.06 6.28
CA ARG A 243 -13.96 11.93 6.54
C ARG A 243 -13.18 10.62 6.60
N TYR A 244 -13.39 9.87 7.67
CA TYR A 244 -12.84 8.54 7.86
C TYR A 244 -13.72 7.46 7.20
N TYR A 245 -13.09 6.57 6.46
CA TYR A 245 -13.69 5.38 5.88
C TYR A 245 -13.14 4.16 6.60
N ARG A 246 -13.97 3.61 7.51
CA ARG A 246 -13.60 2.44 8.31
C ARG A 246 -13.46 1.20 7.44
N SER A 247 -12.39 0.44 7.66
CA SER A 247 -12.07 -0.82 7.01
C SER A 247 -11.16 -1.65 7.91
N HIS A 248 -10.33 -2.49 7.31
CA HIS A 248 -9.36 -3.33 8.01
C HIS A 248 -7.98 -3.23 7.38
N LEU A 249 -6.96 -3.53 8.19
CA LEU A 249 -5.60 -3.78 7.69
C LEU A 249 -5.69 -4.94 6.69
N GLU A 250 -5.06 -4.79 5.56
CA GLU A 250 -5.19 -5.66 4.39
C GLU A 250 -5.15 -7.15 4.74
N TYR A 251 -6.18 -7.86 4.28
CA TYR A 251 -6.38 -9.30 4.45
C TYR A 251 -6.44 -9.78 5.92
N THR A 252 -6.70 -8.89 6.88
CA THR A 252 -6.86 -9.18 8.31
C THR A 252 -8.23 -8.71 8.83
N LYS A 253 -8.45 -8.82 10.15
CA LYS A 253 -9.61 -8.26 10.87
C LYS A 253 -9.21 -7.13 11.83
N VAL A 254 -7.98 -6.66 11.71
CA VAL A 254 -7.48 -5.52 12.49
C VAL A 254 -8.14 -4.26 11.95
N GLU A 255 -8.71 -3.44 12.84
CA GLU A 255 -9.32 -2.18 12.42
C GLU A 255 -8.27 -1.25 11.80
N ASP A 256 -8.62 -0.72 10.64
CA ASP A 256 -7.86 0.29 9.91
C ASP A 256 -8.82 1.05 8.99
N GLY A 257 -8.31 1.92 8.12
CA GLY A 257 -9.12 2.62 7.14
C GLY A 257 -8.39 3.74 6.42
N LEU A 258 -9.16 4.43 5.60
CA LEU A 258 -8.73 5.56 4.79
C LEU A 258 -9.26 6.87 5.38
N GLU A 259 -8.45 7.91 5.38
CA GLU A 259 -8.89 9.28 5.64
C GLU A 259 -8.93 10.07 4.34
N LYS A 260 -10.12 10.50 3.92
CA LYS A 260 -10.32 11.44 2.82
C LYS A 260 -10.37 12.84 3.38
N SER A 261 -9.47 13.72 2.96
CA SER A 261 -9.41 15.13 3.35
C SER A 261 -9.49 16.01 2.11
N VAL A 262 -10.57 16.77 1.96
CA VAL A 262 -10.77 17.71 0.86
C VAL A 262 -10.16 19.05 1.25
N PHE A 263 -9.23 19.56 0.49
CA PHE A 263 -8.62 20.87 0.73
C PHE A 263 -9.60 21.99 0.33
N LEU A 264 -9.89 22.90 1.25
CA LEU A 264 -10.85 24.00 1.09
C LEU A 264 -10.19 25.31 0.63
N GLY A 265 -8.86 25.35 0.59
CA GLY A 265 -8.06 26.55 0.32
C GLY A 265 -7.64 27.27 1.61
N PHE A 266 -6.77 28.24 1.47
CA PHE A 266 -6.33 29.14 2.56
C PHE A 266 -7.22 30.37 2.62
#